data_3f746e9b11abb0f7b860c1609904a75c
#
_entry.id   3f746e9b11abb0f7b860c1609904a75c
#
_cell.length_a   1.000
_cell.length_b   1.000
_cell.length_c   1.000
_cell.angle_alpha   90.00
_cell.angle_beta   90.00
_cell.angle_gamma   90.00
#
_symmetry.space_group_name_H-M   'P 1'
#
loop_
_entity.id
_entity.type
_entity.pdbx_description
1 polymer ?
#
loop_
_entity_poly.entity_id
_entity_poly.type
_entity_poly.pdbx_seq_one_letter_code
_entity_poly.pdbx_strand_id
1 'polypeptide(L)'
;MTTFQFLKSVTADKSNLLERLLKLLHDNNIRYCVIGGVAVSAYAEPVISLDVDLVVTNYQLGRFESLLANTFLIKRTPRLIEITAANSRLRANVHTDSRLADFMERAEIRNVMDMQLPVACIEDVLRAQVWQFEDGTRKRS
;
A
#
# COMPACT_ATOMS: atom_id res chain seq x y z
N MET A 1 8.83 22.17 1.80
CA MET A 1 8.42 20.94 1.09
C MET A 1 7.89 19.93 2.09
N THR A 2 6.70 19.38 1.87
CA THR A 2 6.17 18.33 2.72
C THR A 2 6.83 16.99 2.42
N THR A 3 6.70 16.02 3.32
CA THR A 3 7.18 14.65 3.09
C THR A 3 6.56 14.06 1.83
N PHE A 4 5.27 14.30 1.61
CA PHE A 4 4.56 13.81 0.44
C PHE A 4 5.11 14.43 -0.86
N GLN A 5 5.36 15.74 -0.86
CA GLN A 5 5.95 16.42 -2.02
C GLN A 5 7.36 15.90 -2.31
N PHE A 6 8.13 15.62 -1.27
CA PHE A 6 9.46 15.05 -1.41
C PHE A 6 9.38 13.64 -2.00
N LEU A 7 8.44 12.81 -1.53
CA LEU A 7 8.22 11.48 -2.09
C LEU A 7 7.89 11.56 -3.59
N LYS A 8 6.99 12.45 -3.99
CA LYS A 8 6.63 12.63 -5.39
C LYS A 8 7.84 13.03 -6.23
N SER A 9 8.70 13.88 -5.70
CA SER A 9 9.92 14.32 -6.39
C SER A 9 10.89 13.16 -6.58
N VAL A 10 11.13 12.36 -5.53
CA VAL A 10 12.06 11.23 -5.57
C VAL A 10 11.57 10.12 -6.50
N THR A 11 10.27 9.86 -6.50
CA THR A 11 9.65 8.81 -7.33
C THR A 11 9.35 9.27 -8.75
N ALA A 12 9.60 10.55 -9.06
CA ALA A 12 9.23 11.16 -10.34
C ALA A 12 7.76 10.89 -10.69
N ASP A 13 6.87 10.98 -9.68
CA ASP A 13 5.46 10.69 -9.85
C ASP A 13 4.74 11.89 -10.47
N LYS A 14 4.75 11.94 -11.81
CA LYS A 14 4.06 12.99 -12.58
C LYS A 14 2.62 12.63 -12.89
N SER A 15 2.21 11.40 -12.60
CA SER A 15 0.86 10.90 -12.89
C SER A 15 -0.09 10.97 -11.71
N ASN A 16 0.40 11.43 -10.54
CA ASN A 16 -0.38 11.49 -9.29
C ASN A 16 -0.97 10.12 -8.92
N LEU A 17 -0.15 9.06 -9.05
CA LEU A 17 -0.61 7.68 -8.84
C LEU A 17 -1.26 7.51 -7.48
N LEU A 18 -0.59 7.94 -6.41
CA LEU A 18 -1.07 7.71 -5.05
C LEU A 18 -2.38 8.46 -4.78
N GLU A 19 -2.45 9.74 -5.18
CA GLU A 19 -3.67 10.52 -5.00
C GLU A 19 -4.85 9.90 -5.76
N ARG A 20 -4.62 9.46 -6.99
CA ARG A 20 -5.66 8.83 -7.82
C ARG A 20 -6.11 7.51 -7.23
N LEU A 21 -5.16 6.71 -6.72
CA LEU A 21 -5.47 5.43 -6.09
C LEU A 21 -6.29 5.62 -4.81
N LEU A 22 -5.88 6.56 -3.95
CA LEU A 22 -6.61 6.85 -2.72
C LEU A 22 -8.02 7.37 -3.03
N LYS A 23 -8.15 8.22 -4.06
CA LYS A 23 -9.46 8.72 -4.49
C LYS A 23 -10.34 7.57 -4.97
N LEU A 24 -9.79 6.63 -5.74
CA LEU A 24 -10.54 5.46 -6.21
C LEU A 24 -11.05 4.63 -5.03
N LEU A 25 -10.20 4.39 -4.04
CA LEU A 25 -10.57 3.64 -2.86
C LEU A 25 -11.69 4.34 -2.07
N HIS A 26 -11.55 5.64 -1.85
CA HIS A 26 -12.53 6.43 -1.08
C HIS A 26 -13.86 6.58 -1.82
N ASP A 27 -13.82 6.91 -3.11
CA ASP A 27 -15.02 7.13 -3.91
C ASP A 27 -15.86 5.85 -4.05
N ASN A 28 -15.23 4.69 -3.98
CA ASN A 28 -15.89 3.40 -4.14
C ASN A 28 -16.11 2.67 -2.81
N ASN A 29 -15.83 3.32 -1.68
CA ASN A 29 -16.01 2.76 -0.34
C ASN A 29 -15.26 1.44 -0.16
N ILE A 30 -14.05 1.36 -0.72
CA ILE A 30 -13.20 0.18 -0.56
C ILE A 30 -12.36 0.35 0.70
N ARG A 31 -12.50 -0.60 1.60
CA ARG A 31 -11.78 -0.59 2.88
C ARG A 31 -10.35 -1.09 2.69
N TYR A 32 -9.39 -0.34 3.21
CA TYR A 32 -7.97 -0.66 3.08
C TYR A 32 -7.22 -0.22 4.34
N CYS A 33 -5.99 -0.71 4.49
CA CYS A 33 -5.06 -0.12 5.43
C CYS A 33 -3.64 -0.18 4.87
N VAL A 34 -2.79 0.73 5.34
CA VAL A 34 -1.39 0.86 4.94
C VAL A 34 -0.54 -0.07 5.79
N ILE A 35 0.35 -0.82 5.15
CA ILE A 35 1.36 -1.67 5.81
C ILE A 35 2.74 -1.33 5.26
N GLY A 36 3.76 -2.10 5.64
CA GLY A 36 5.10 -1.99 5.07
C GLY A 36 5.87 -0.76 5.52
N GLY A 37 6.87 -0.36 4.73
CA GLY A 37 7.79 0.73 5.09
C GLY A 37 7.10 2.06 5.30
N VAL A 38 6.11 2.39 4.48
CA VAL A 38 5.35 3.64 4.62
C VAL A 38 4.56 3.64 5.94
N ALA A 39 4.02 2.49 6.35
CA ALA A 39 3.32 2.38 7.64
C ALA A 39 4.27 2.62 8.81
N VAL A 40 5.52 2.16 8.71
CA VAL A 40 6.54 2.41 9.75
C VAL A 40 6.70 3.90 10.01
N SER A 41 6.61 4.71 8.97
CA SER A 41 6.76 6.18 9.11
C SER A 41 5.66 6.82 9.94
N ALA A 42 4.55 6.13 10.20
CA ALA A 42 3.50 6.62 11.09
C ALA A 42 3.86 6.45 12.57
N TYR A 43 4.82 5.59 12.88
CA TYR A 43 5.20 5.23 14.25
C TYR A 43 6.63 5.64 14.59
N ALA A 44 7.45 5.91 13.60
CA ALA A 44 8.87 6.19 13.75
C ALA A 44 9.25 7.35 12.83
N GLU A 45 10.55 7.53 12.58
CA GLU A 45 11.00 8.57 11.65
C GLU A 45 10.51 8.27 10.23
N PRO A 46 10.18 9.33 9.46
CA PRO A 46 9.71 9.14 8.08
C PRO A 46 10.70 8.35 7.23
N VAL A 47 10.17 7.37 6.49
CA VAL A 47 10.93 6.57 5.53
C VAL A 47 10.39 6.89 4.13
N ILE A 48 11.30 7.19 3.21
CA ILE A 48 10.95 7.39 1.81
C ILE A 48 11.12 6.06 1.09
N SER A 49 10.08 5.64 0.39
CA SER A 49 10.07 4.38 -0.33
C SER A 49 9.45 4.56 -1.71
N LEU A 50 9.91 3.75 -2.66
CA LEU A 50 9.28 3.68 -3.99
C LEU A 50 8.01 2.83 -3.97
N ASP A 51 7.76 2.13 -2.87
CA ASP A 51 6.63 1.23 -2.71
C ASP A 51 5.70 1.71 -1.61
N VAL A 52 4.41 1.70 -1.90
CA VAL A 52 3.35 1.90 -0.91
C VAL A 52 2.58 0.59 -0.80
N ASP A 53 2.57 -0.01 0.37
CA ASP A 53 1.97 -1.33 0.58
C ASP A 53 0.63 -1.19 1.27
N LEU A 54 -0.39 -1.85 0.71
CA LEU A 54 -1.77 -1.77 1.19
C LEU A 54 -2.35 -3.18 1.36
N VAL A 55 -3.32 -3.29 2.25
CA VAL A 55 -4.22 -4.44 2.33
C VAL A 55 -5.62 -3.94 2.02
N VAL A 56 -6.35 -4.67 1.17
CA VAL A 56 -7.75 -4.37 0.84
C VAL A 56 -8.60 -5.53 1.35
N THR A 57 -9.79 -5.22 1.84
CA THR A 57 -10.73 -6.23 2.34
C THR A 57 -11.01 -7.28 1.27
N ASN A 58 -10.88 -8.56 1.62
CA ASN A 58 -10.94 -9.68 0.66
C ASN A 58 -12.21 -9.69 -0.20
N TYR A 59 -13.36 -9.43 0.38
CA TYR A 59 -14.62 -9.46 -0.36
C TYR A 59 -14.73 -8.32 -1.38
N GLN A 60 -13.89 -7.29 -1.29
CA GLN A 60 -13.89 -6.17 -2.22
C GLN A 60 -12.79 -6.28 -3.29
N LEU A 61 -11.90 -7.28 -3.19
CA LEU A 61 -10.75 -7.39 -4.10
C LEU A 61 -11.15 -7.50 -5.57
N GLY A 62 -12.14 -8.33 -5.90
CA GLY A 62 -12.57 -8.49 -7.28
C GLY A 62 -13.09 -7.20 -7.91
N ARG A 63 -13.91 -6.48 -7.17
CA ARG A 63 -14.41 -5.17 -7.58
C ARG A 63 -13.28 -4.15 -7.73
N PHE A 64 -12.36 -4.15 -6.77
CA PHE A 64 -11.21 -3.27 -6.77
C PHE A 64 -10.33 -3.50 -8.00
N GLU A 65 -10.01 -4.76 -8.31
CA GLU A 65 -9.23 -5.09 -9.51
C GLU A 65 -9.90 -4.59 -10.79
N SER A 66 -11.20 -4.75 -10.89
CA SER A 66 -11.96 -4.28 -12.05
C SER A 66 -11.89 -2.76 -12.21
N LEU A 67 -11.94 -2.03 -11.09
CA LEU A 67 -11.83 -0.58 -11.10
C LEU A 67 -10.40 -0.13 -11.48
N LEU A 68 -9.39 -0.82 -10.99
CA LEU A 68 -7.99 -0.52 -11.29
C LEU A 68 -7.67 -0.66 -12.77
N ALA A 69 -8.21 -1.70 -13.41
CA ALA A 69 -7.89 -2.04 -14.80
C ALA A 69 -8.22 -0.90 -15.77
N ASN A 70 -9.17 -0.03 -15.42
CA ASN A 70 -9.58 1.09 -16.25
C ASN A 70 -8.69 2.33 -16.07
N THR A 71 -7.84 2.35 -15.04
CA THR A 71 -7.14 3.57 -14.64
C THR A 71 -5.62 3.40 -14.57
N PHE A 72 -5.16 2.21 -14.20
CA PHE A 72 -3.75 1.93 -13.92
C PHE A 72 -3.25 0.73 -14.70
N LEU A 73 -1.92 0.59 -14.71
CA LEU A 73 -1.26 -0.63 -15.16
C LEU A 73 -1.18 -1.58 -13.97
N ILE A 74 -1.63 -2.81 -14.14
CA ILE A 74 -1.63 -3.80 -13.06
C ILE A 74 -0.87 -5.06 -13.47
N LYS A 75 -0.14 -5.61 -12.50
CA LYS A 75 0.51 -6.90 -12.62
C LYS A 75 0.07 -7.77 -11.46
N ARG A 76 -0.57 -8.88 -11.77
CA ARG A 76 -1.12 -9.80 -10.79
C ARG A 76 -0.17 -10.97 -10.57
N THR A 77 0.18 -11.23 -9.31
CA THR A 77 0.87 -12.44 -8.88
C THR A 77 -0.03 -13.14 -7.84
N PRO A 78 0.28 -14.38 -7.42
CA PRO A 78 -0.59 -15.09 -6.47
C PRO A 78 -0.84 -14.36 -5.15
N ARG A 79 0.09 -13.49 -4.71
CA ARG A 79 -0.01 -12.82 -3.42
C ARG A 79 -0.04 -11.29 -3.50
N LEU A 80 -0.03 -10.74 -4.72
CA LEU A 80 0.21 -9.31 -4.87
C LEU A 80 -0.45 -8.78 -6.13
N ILE A 81 -1.07 -7.61 -6.00
CA ILE A 81 -1.49 -6.79 -7.14
C ILE A 81 -0.55 -5.59 -7.16
N GLU A 82 0.34 -5.54 -8.14
CA GLU A 82 1.25 -4.41 -8.33
C GLU A 82 0.60 -3.38 -9.24
N ILE A 83 0.50 -2.15 -8.75
CA ILE A 83 -0.16 -1.04 -9.45
C ILE A 83 0.89 -0.01 -9.83
N THR A 84 0.98 0.29 -11.12
CA THR A 84 1.89 1.30 -11.64
C THR A 84 1.14 2.24 -12.57
N ALA A 85 1.78 3.35 -12.92
CA ALA A 85 1.26 4.29 -13.89
C ALA A 85 2.41 4.82 -14.73
N ALA A 86 2.11 5.21 -15.97
CA ALA A 86 3.08 5.88 -16.82
C ALA A 86 3.57 7.15 -16.12
N ASN A 87 4.84 7.51 -16.36
CA ASN A 87 5.46 8.72 -15.78
C ASN A 87 5.54 8.71 -14.24
N SER A 88 5.68 7.53 -13.65
CA SER A 88 5.90 7.41 -12.21
C SER A 88 6.80 6.21 -11.91
N ARG A 89 7.71 6.37 -10.96
CA ARG A 89 8.50 5.26 -10.41
C ARG A 89 7.84 4.68 -9.15
N LEU A 90 6.80 5.33 -8.66
CA LEU A 90 6.07 4.84 -7.50
C LEU A 90 5.30 3.58 -7.87
N ARG A 91 5.28 2.61 -6.95
CA ARG A 91 4.48 1.41 -7.07
C ARG A 91 3.58 1.29 -5.86
N ALA A 92 2.33 0.94 -6.09
CA ALA A 92 1.43 0.57 -5.02
C ALA A 92 1.24 -0.95 -5.08
N ASN A 93 1.44 -1.62 -3.96
CA ASN A 93 1.36 -3.07 -3.87
C ASN A 93 0.20 -3.43 -2.95
N VAL A 94 -0.83 -4.09 -3.49
CA VAL A 94 -1.94 -4.58 -2.70
C VAL A 94 -1.68 -6.05 -2.39
N HIS A 95 -1.48 -6.35 -1.12
CA HIS A 95 -1.18 -7.70 -0.65
C HIS A 95 -2.48 -8.48 -0.46
N THR A 96 -2.52 -9.70 -1.01
CA THR A 96 -3.71 -10.55 -1.01
C THR A 96 -3.54 -11.79 -0.14
N ASP A 97 -2.49 -11.84 0.66
CA ASP A 97 -2.24 -12.94 1.60
C ASP A 97 -3.33 -12.95 2.67
N SER A 98 -3.97 -14.10 2.86
CA SER A 98 -5.06 -14.24 3.82
C SER A 98 -4.66 -13.97 5.27
N ARG A 99 -3.37 -14.11 5.59
CA ARG A 99 -2.86 -13.78 6.94
C ARG A 99 -3.03 -12.31 7.31
N LEU A 100 -3.19 -11.44 6.31
CA LEU A 100 -3.30 -9.99 6.51
C LEU A 100 -4.76 -9.53 6.66
N ALA A 101 -5.73 -10.44 6.52
CA ALA A 101 -7.14 -10.07 6.49
C ALA A 101 -7.60 -9.36 7.78
N ASP A 102 -7.07 -9.77 8.92
CA ASP A 102 -7.47 -9.22 10.23
C ASP A 102 -6.86 -7.86 10.53
N PHE A 103 -5.88 -7.42 9.75
CA PHE A 103 -5.19 -6.15 10.01
C PHE A 103 -6.16 -4.96 9.94
N MET A 104 -7.19 -5.08 9.12
CA MET A 104 -8.21 -4.04 8.96
C MET A 104 -8.92 -3.71 10.28
N GLU A 105 -9.15 -4.73 11.10
CA GLU A 105 -9.90 -4.58 12.35
C GLU A 105 -9.13 -3.79 13.40
N ARG A 106 -7.81 -3.81 13.34
CA ARG A 106 -6.94 -3.15 14.29
C ARG A 106 -6.30 -1.88 13.73
N ALA A 107 -6.63 -1.52 12.49
CA ALA A 107 -6.09 -0.33 11.84
C ALA A 107 -6.62 0.94 12.50
N GLU A 108 -5.76 1.94 12.58
CA GLU A 108 -6.09 3.25 13.13
C GLU A 108 -5.77 4.34 12.13
N ILE A 109 -6.50 5.44 12.17
CA ILE A 109 -6.19 6.60 11.35
C ILE A 109 -4.95 7.27 11.94
N ARG A 110 -3.93 7.43 11.11
CA ARG A 110 -2.67 8.08 11.50
C ARG A 110 -2.17 9.00 10.40
N ASN A 111 -1.28 9.90 10.78
CA ASN A 111 -0.63 10.79 9.82
C ASN A 111 0.48 10.04 9.09
N VAL A 112 0.34 9.93 7.77
CA VAL A 112 1.32 9.31 6.89
C VAL A 112 1.57 10.27 5.75
N MET A 113 2.82 10.77 5.62
CA MET A 113 3.19 11.71 4.54
C MET A 113 2.23 12.92 4.47
N ASP A 114 1.87 13.45 5.64
CA ASP A 114 0.94 14.59 5.80
C ASP A 114 -0.50 14.29 5.37
N MET A 115 -0.85 13.02 5.26
CA MET A 115 -2.21 12.57 4.98
C MET A 115 -2.74 11.74 6.15
N GLN A 116 -4.04 11.78 6.37
CA GLN A 116 -4.71 10.95 7.37
C GLN A 116 -5.19 9.67 6.71
N LEU A 117 -4.52 8.56 7.00
CA LEU A 117 -4.79 7.27 6.35
C LEU A 117 -5.00 6.18 7.41
N PRO A 118 -5.81 5.16 7.09
CA PRO A 118 -5.88 3.97 7.95
C PRO A 118 -4.56 3.20 7.85
N VAL A 119 -3.95 2.94 9.00
CA VAL A 119 -2.64 2.29 9.10
C VAL A 119 -2.79 1.09 10.02
N ALA A 120 -2.22 -0.05 9.64
CA ALA A 120 -2.18 -1.24 10.50
C ALA A 120 -1.49 -0.89 11.83
N CYS A 121 -1.91 -1.53 12.91
CA CYS A 121 -1.25 -1.33 14.21
C CYS A 121 0.20 -1.78 14.13
N ILE A 122 1.05 -1.25 15.03
CA ILE A 122 2.49 -1.51 14.96
C ILE A 122 2.83 -3.00 15.01
N GLU A 123 2.10 -3.77 15.81
CA GLU A 123 2.31 -5.22 15.91
C GLU A 123 2.05 -5.92 14.58
N ASP A 124 1.00 -5.50 13.87
CA ASP A 124 0.65 -6.07 12.57
C ASP A 124 1.65 -5.67 11.49
N VAL A 125 2.13 -4.41 11.52
CA VAL A 125 3.18 -3.96 10.61
C VAL A 125 4.41 -4.84 10.76
N LEU A 126 4.83 -5.10 11.99
CA LEU A 126 6.01 -5.94 12.27
C LEU A 126 5.77 -7.40 11.88
N ARG A 127 4.57 -7.95 12.13
CA ARG A 127 4.22 -9.31 11.70
C ARG A 127 4.36 -9.47 10.19
N ALA A 128 3.85 -8.53 9.44
CA ALA A 128 3.91 -8.57 7.97
C ALA A 128 5.37 -8.58 7.49
N GLN A 129 6.24 -7.79 8.11
CA GLN A 129 7.65 -7.75 7.75
C GLN A 129 8.35 -9.08 8.06
N VAL A 130 8.04 -9.70 9.21
CA VAL A 130 8.60 -11.01 9.57
C VAL A 130 8.17 -12.06 8.57
N TRP A 131 6.89 -12.11 8.20
CA TRP A 131 6.38 -13.07 7.22
C TRP A 131 7.03 -12.88 5.85
N GLN A 132 7.23 -11.65 5.40
CA GLN A 132 7.91 -11.38 4.15
C GLN A 132 9.36 -11.85 4.18
N PHE A 133 10.05 -11.65 5.29
CA PHE A 133 11.41 -12.11 5.48
C PHE A 133 11.49 -13.65 5.43
N GLU A 134 10.60 -14.35 6.14
CA GLU A 134 10.53 -15.81 6.15
C GLU A 134 10.25 -16.36 4.74
N ASP A 135 9.28 -15.79 4.05
CA ASP A 135 8.94 -16.21 2.69
C ASP A 135 10.11 -16.00 1.73
N GLY A 136 10.81 -14.87 1.86
CA GLY A 136 12.00 -14.58 1.07
C GLY A 136 13.13 -15.57 1.34
N THR A 137 13.34 -15.95 2.59
CA THR A 137 14.34 -16.94 2.97
C THR A 137 14.02 -18.31 2.38
N ARG A 138 12.76 -18.71 2.42
CA ARG A 138 12.33 -19.99 1.82
C ARG A 138 12.58 -20.03 0.31
N LYS A 139 12.36 -18.92 -0.37
CA LYS A 139 12.59 -18.84 -1.82
C LYS A 139 14.06 -18.98 -2.21
N ARG A 140 14.96 -18.60 -1.30
CA ARG A 140 16.40 -18.63 -1.53
C ARG A 140 17.02 -20.00 -1.22
N SER A 141 16.32 -20.80 -0.45
CA SER A 141 16.75 -22.17 -0.10
C SER A 141 16.11 -23.20 -1.05
#